data_3e45035b4698fc1dbe50b7fae3bbf15e
#
_entry.id   3e45035b4698fc1dbe50b7fae3bbf15e
#
_cell.length_a   1.000
_cell.length_b   1.000
_cell.length_c   1.000
_cell.angle_alpha   90.00
_cell.angle_beta   90.00
_cell.angle_gamma   90.00
#
_symmetry.space_group_name_H-M   'P 1'
#
loop_
_entity.id
_entity.type
_entity.pdbx_description
1 polymer ?
#
loop_
_entity_poly.entity_id
_entity_poly.type
_entity_poly.pdbx_seq_one_letter_code
_entity_poly.pdbx_strand_id
1 'polypeptide(L)'
;MSTGALQARTLVELLREHGHGPFTGVPCSFLGPVISCLEAEHPQEYVIAANEGEAVALAAGAVLAGRRPVVILQNSGLGNTVNPLTSLCHTLRLPVLLLVTWRGRPGRPDEPQHELMGRITQDMLTSMGVRNEVLPDDPALLAERLDVAAGHMDTTGLPFAFIVPKGAVAPYEAAAAAPAPAAGPPLMKRAEAIGHIVSAMDPDTLLVATTGKTARELERDWDRPQNLYVVGSMGCASSVALGVALNTPDRRVAVLDGDGAALMRLEAMATIGRHSGTDLCHLLLDNESYESTGGQPTASAGVDFAGIAAACGYRSTHDVRDADALRAAVLRAQQDGGAHLVRVRIAPGSDPNLGRPALAPPASAARFKEAIAR
;
A
#
# COMPACT_ATOMS: atom_id res chain seq x y z
N MET A 1 -25.99 26.72 -0.48
CA MET A 1 -24.64 26.25 -0.16
C MET A 1 -24.73 24.73 -0.06
N SER A 2 -24.35 24.01 -1.10
CA SER A 2 -24.38 22.55 -1.13
C SER A 2 -23.23 22.04 -0.25
N THR A 3 -23.54 21.49 0.92
CA THR A 3 -22.60 20.79 1.79
C THR A 3 -22.62 19.28 1.51
N GLY A 4 -22.82 18.90 0.26
CA GLY A 4 -22.91 17.51 -0.17
C GLY A 4 -21.57 17.02 -0.73
N ALA A 5 -21.15 15.81 -0.33
CA ALA A 5 -20.02 15.14 -0.98
C ALA A 5 -20.31 14.89 -2.47
N LEU A 6 -19.31 15.04 -3.33
CA LEU A 6 -19.42 14.79 -4.77
C LEU A 6 -19.71 13.30 -5.01
N GLN A 7 -20.66 12.97 -5.87
CA GLN A 7 -20.88 11.58 -6.23
C GLN A 7 -19.70 11.03 -7.03
N ALA A 8 -19.23 9.82 -6.71
CA ALA A 8 -18.09 9.21 -7.38
C ALA A 8 -18.29 9.13 -8.91
N ARG A 9 -19.48 8.73 -9.35
CA ARG A 9 -19.85 8.68 -10.77
C ARG A 9 -19.75 10.08 -11.42
N THR A 10 -20.29 11.11 -10.79
CA THR A 10 -20.23 12.48 -11.31
C THR A 10 -18.78 12.96 -11.45
N LEU A 11 -17.91 12.64 -10.49
CA LEU A 11 -16.48 12.98 -10.61
C LEU A 11 -15.82 12.26 -11.78
N VAL A 12 -16.07 10.96 -11.95
CA VAL A 12 -15.51 10.17 -13.07
C VAL A 12 -16.04 10.67 -14.42
N GLU A 13 -17.35 10.94 -14.53
CA GLU A 13 -17.96 11.46 -15.75
C GLU A 13 -17.40 12.83 -16.11
N LEU A 14 -17.32 13.79 -15.19
CA LEU A 14 -16.73 15.09 -15.43
C LEU A 14 -15.27 14.99 -15.89
N LEU A 15 -14.46 14.15 -15.28
CA LEU A 15 -13.09 13.92 -15.73
C LEU A 15 -13.06 13.43 -17.18
N ARG A 16 -13.91 12.46 -17.53
CA ARG A 16 -13.99 11.90 -18.89
C ARG A 16 -14.55 12.89 -19.92
N GLU A 17 -15.56 13.68 -19.56
CA GLU A 17 -16.13 14.74 -20.40
C GLU A 17 -15.09 15.81 -20.74
N HIS A 18 -14.15 16.10 -19.81
CA HIS A 18 -13.01 16.99 -20.05
C HIS A 18 -11.80 16.27 -20.71
N GLY A 19 -12.02 15.06 -21.23
CA GLY A 19 -11.03 14.30 -21.99
C GLY A 19 -9.98 13.60 -21.15
N HIS A 20 -10.16 13.52 -19.81
CA HIS A 20 -9.23 12.80 -18.92
C HIS A 20 -9.50 11.30 -18.89
N GLY A 21 -8.42 10.53 -18.96
CA GLY A 21 -8.33 9.07 -18.96
C GLY A 21 -7.18 8.60 -19.85
N PRO A 22 -6.66 7.41 -19.66
CA PRO A 22 -7.02 6.40 -18.65
C PRO A 22 -6.65 6.78 -17.21
N PHE A 23 -7.06 5.94 -16.26
CA PHE A 23 -6.81 6.10 -14.84
C PHE A 23 -5.78 5.07 -14.37
N THR A 24 -4.91 5.44 -13.45
CA THR A 24 -3.98 4.52 -12.80
C THR A 24 -3.71 4.98 -11.37
N GLY A 25 -3.24 4.09 -10.51
CA GLY A 25 -2.90 4.49 -9.15
C GLY A 25 -2.78 3.34 -8.18
N VAL A 26 -2.45 3.69 -6.94
CA VAL A 26 -2.45 2.76 -5.81
C VAL A 26 -3.73 2.99 -5.01
N PRO A 27 -4.50 1.95 -4.69
CA PRO A 27 -5.76 2.08 -3.97
C PRO A 27 -5.61 2.81 -2.64
N CYS A 28 -6.56 3.71 -2.35
CA CYS A 28 -6.59 4.49 -1.12
C CYS A 28 -8.02 4.72 -0.62
N SER A 29 -8.20 4.77 0.70
CA SER A 29 -9.52 4.76 1.33
C SER A 29 -10.42 5.96 0.98
N PHE A 30 -9.87 7.18 0.82
CA PHE A 30 -10.68 8.36 0.52
C PHE A 30 -11.16 8.40 -0.93
N LEU A 31 -10.43 7.77 -1.84
CA LEU A 31 -10.81 7.62 -3.25
C LEU A 31 -11.31 6.21 -3.58
N GLY A 32 -11.53 5.36 -2.56
CA GLY A 32 -12.18 4.07 -2.71
C GLY A 32 -13.47 4.13 -3.52
N PRO A 33 -14.38 5.09 -3.28
CA PRO A 33 -15.60 5.25 -4.08
C PRO A 33 -15.32 5.49 -5.57
N VAL A 34 -14.30 6.30 -5.91
CA VAL A 34 -13.91 6.56 -7.31
C VAL A 34 -13.34 5.31 -7.95
N ILE A 35 -12.48 4.59 -7.22
CA ILE A 35 -11.87 3.34 -7.69
C ILE A 35 -12.96 2.29 -7.93
N SER A 36 -13.88 2.10 -6.98
CA SER A 36 -15.00 1.16 -7.15
C SER A 36 -15.90 1.52 -8.33
N CYS A 37 -16.12 2.81 -8.60
CA CYS A 37 -16.85 3.26 -9.78
C CYS A 37 -16.09 2.91 -11.07
N LEU A 38 -14.77 3.16 -11.11
CA LEU A 38 -13.93 2.82 -12.26
C LEU A 38 -13.89 1.31 -12.51
N GLU A 39 -13.71 0.49 -11.47
CA GLU A 39 -13.71 -0.97 -11.59
C GLU A 39 -15.05 -1.52 -12.09
N ALA A 40 -16.17 -0.93 -11.66
CA ALA A 40 -17.50 -1.38 -12.04
C ALA A 40 -17.93 -0.92 -13.44
N GLU A 41 -17.62 0.33 -13.81
CA GLU A 41 -18.18 0.96 -15.01
C GLU A 41 -17.15 1.15 -16.12
N HIS A 42 -15.85 1.24 -15.78
CA HIS A 42 -14.76 1.53 -16.72
C HIS A 42 -13.51 0.64 -16.50
N PRO A 43 -13.66 -0.70 -16.32
CA PRO A 43 -12.55 -1.58 -15.93
C PRO A 43 -11.39 -1.58 -16.94
N GLN A 44 -11.66 -1.27 -18.20
CA GLN A 44 -10.63 -1.22 -19.24
C GLN A 44 -9.82 0.10 -19.24
N GLU A 45 -10.29 1.10 -18.50
CA GLU A 45 -9.65 2.40 -18.39
C GLU A 45 -8.90 2.57 -17.06
N TYR A 46 -8.94 1.58 -16.16
CA TYR A 46 -8.28 1.64 -14.86
C TYR A 46 -7.21 0.56 -14.70
N VAL A 47 -5.99 0.99 -14.40
CA VAL A 47 -4.84 0.12 -14.14
C VAL A 47 -4.36 0.33 -12.71
N ILE A 48 -4.47 -0.70 -11.88
CA ILE A 48 -3.93 -0.68 -10.51
C ILE A 48 -2.42 -0.85 -10.59
N ALA A 49 -1.67 0.13 -10.08
CA ALA A 49 -0.23 0.07 -9.93
C ALA A 49 0.17 -0.48 -8.55
N ALA A 50 1.30 -1.14 -8.48
CA ALA A 50 1.85 -1.64 -7.22
C ALA A 50 2.55 -0.53 -6.39
N ASN A 51 2.98 0.57 -7.05
CA ASN A 51 3.70 1.69 -6.45
C ASN A 51 3.26 3.01 -7.11
N GLU A 52 3.21 4.10 -6.35
CA GLU A 52 2.77 5.41 -6.87
C GLU A 52 3.74 5.99 -7.91
N GLY A 53 5.03 5.68 -7.81
CA GLY A 53 6.02 6.05 -8.83
C GLY A 53 5.79 5.32 -10.16
N GLU A 54 5.42 4.04 -10.09
CA GLU A 54 4.99 3.26 -11.26
C GLU A 54 3.73 3.85 -11.88
N ALA A 55 2.74 4.23 -11.06
CA ALA A 55 1.51 4.86 -11.55
C ALA A 55 1.81 6.14 -12.36
N VAL A 56 2.71 7.00 -11.87
CA VAL A 56 3.16 8.19 -12.61
C VAL A 56 3.85 7.82 -13.92
N ALA A 57 4.67 6.75 -13.92
CA ALA A 57 5.35 6.30 -15.14
C ALA A 57 4.38 5.73 -16.18
N LEU A 58 3.37 4.96 -15.76
CA LEU A 58 2.28 4.48 -16.62
C LEU A 58 1.50 5.65 -17.22
N ALA A 59 1.18 6.67 -16.41
CA ALA A 59 0.51 7.88 -16.86
C ALA A 59 1.38 8.66 -17.86
N ALA A 60 2.69 8.80 -17.60
CA ALA A 60 3.62 9.43 -18.54
C ALA A 60 3.62 8.73 -19.91
N GLY A 61 3.59 7.38 -19.91
CA GLY A 61 3.44 6.59 -21.14
C GLY A 61 2.12 6.87 -21.86
N ALA A 62 1.03 7.03 -21.15
CA ALA A 62 -0.27 7.40 -21.72
C ALA A 62 -0.25 8.81 -22.35
N VAL A 63 0.42 9.78 -21.72
CA VAL A 63 0.63 11.12 -22.30
C VAL A 63 1.38 11.03 -23.63
N LEU A 64 2.46 10.25 -23.68
CA LEU A 64 3.22 10.03 -24.94
C LEU A 64 2.36 9.37 -26.02
N ALA A 65 1.34 8.60 -25.64
CA ALA A 65 0.35 8.02 -26.55
C ALA A 65 -0.82 9.00 -26.89
N GLY A 66 -0.71 10.28 -26.52
CA GLY A 66 -1.73 11.30 -26.82
C GLY A 66 -2.95 11.28 -25.91
N ARG A 67 -2.86 10.65 -24.72
CA ARG A 67 -3.97 10.61 -23.75
C ARG A 67 -3.74 11.61 -22.61
N ARG A 68 -4.80 11.90 -21.86
CA ARG A 68 -4.76 12.78 -20.66
C ARG A 68 -5.02 11.94 -19.39
N PRO A 69 -4.02 11.20 -18.90
CA PRO A 69 -4.22 10.25 -17.80
C PRO A 69 -4.50 10.94 -16.47
N VAL A 70 -5.12 10.16 -15.57
CA VAL A 70 -5.35 10.54 -14.17
C VAL A 70 -4.63 9.55 -13.25
N VAL A 71 -3.81 10.06 -12.34
CA VAL A 71 -3.12 9.27 -11.30
C VAL A 71 -3.85 9.44 -9.97
N ILE A 72 -4.27 8.32 -9.39
CA ILE A 72 -4.97 8.27 -8.10
C ILE A 72 -4.01 7.78 -7.02
N LEU A 73 -3.83 8.56 -5.95
CA LEU A 73 -2.92 8.15 -4.87
C LEU A 73 -3.28 8.78 -3.52
N GLN A 74 -2.78 8.14 -2.46
CA GLN A 74 -2.78 8.73 -1.13
C GLN A 74 -1.59 9.70 -0.99
N ASN A 75 -1.77 10.81 -0.28
CA ASN A 75 -0.67 11.77 -0.07
C ASN A 75 0.57 11.15 0.61
N SER A 76 0.41 10.09 1.41
CA SER A 76 1.56 9.33 1.95
C SER A 76 2.44 8.72 0.86
N GLY A 77 1.88 8.45 -0.31
CA GLY A 77 2.58 7.93 -1.49
C GLY A 77 3.30 8.99 -2.32
N LEU A 78 3.11 10.30 -2.05
CA LEU A 78 3.81 11.36 -2.77
C LEU A 78 5.32 11.22 -2.73
N GLY A 79 5.88 10.67 -1.65
CA GLY A 79 7.32 10.39 -1.57
C GLY A 79 7.82 9.48 -2.70
N ASN A 80 7.02 8.51 -3.12
CA ASN A 80 7.33 7.58 -4.21
C ASN A 80 7.25 8.27 -5.59
N THR A 81 6.49 9.37 -5.70
CA THR A 81 6.28 10.09 -6.97
C THR A 81 7.30 11.21 -7.21
N VAL A 82 8.14 11.54 -6.23
CA VAL A 82 9.08 12.68 -6.35
C VAL A 82 9.96 12.54 -7.59
N ASN A 83 10.65 11.42 -7.74
CA ASN A 83 11.54 11.20 -8.88
C ASN A 83 10.80 11.21 -10.22
N PRO A 84 9.73 10.42 -10.45
CA PRO A 84 9.06 10.42 -11.75
C PRO A 84 8.36 11.75 -12.07
N LEU A 85 7.85 12.51 -11.10
CA LEU A 85 7.29 13.82 -11.36
C LEU A 85 8.35 14.85 -11.73
N THR A 86 9.50 14.87 -11.03
CA THR A 86 10.54 15.88 -11.23
C THR A 86 11.49 15.55 -12.38
N SER A 87 11.88 14.28 -12.54
CA SER A 87 12.91 13.86 -13.49
C SER A 87 12.35 13.27 -14.79
N LEU A 88 11.08 12.81 -14.80
CA LEU A 88 10.41 12.32 -16.00
C LEU A 88 9.38 13.34 -16.51
N CYS A 89 8.29 13.56 -15.75
CA CYS A 89 7.17 14.40 -16.22
C CYS A 89 7.60 15.85 -16.41
N HIS A 90 8.28 16.46 -15.45
CA HIS A 90 8.74 17.84 -15.56
C HIS A 90 9.76 18.02 -16.70
N THR A 91 10.73 17.10 -16.81
CA THR A 91 11.82 17.19 -17.78
C THR A 91 11.32 17.01 -19.23
N LEU A 92 10.43 16.03 -19.44
CA LEU A 92 9.89 15.74 -20.77
C LEU A 92 8.59 16.50 -21.09
N ARG A 93 8.13 17.37 -20.19
CA ARG A 93 6.86 18.12 -20.34
C ARG A 93 5.68 17.19 -20.58
N LEU A 94 5.51 16.20 -19.71
CA LEU A 94 4.42 15.24 -19.77
C LEU A 94 3.37 15.59 -18.70
N PRO A 95 2.29 16.27 -19.06
CA PRO A 95 1.27 16.74 -18.14
C PRO A 95 0.39 15.56 -17.69
N VAL A 96 0.43 15.21 -16.42
CA VAL A 96 -0.45 14.24 -15.80
C VAL A 96 -1.35 14.92 -14.77
N LEU A 97 -2.62 14.53 -14.70
CA LEU A 97 -3.53 14.99 -13.66
C LEU A 97 -3.43 14.04 -12.46
N LEU A 98 -3.28 14.57 -11.23
CA LEU A 98 -3.23 13.78 -10.02
C LEU A 98 -4.48 14.04 -9.15
N LEU A 99 -5.07 12.98 -8.61
CA LEU A 99 -6.03 13.03 -7.52
C LEU A 99 -5.32 12.52 -6.26
N VAL A 100 -4.98 13.44 -5.35
CA VAL A 100 -4.15 13.17 -4.16
C VAL A 100 -5.02 13.28 -2.92
N THR A 101 -5.21 12.22 -2.14
CA THR A 101 -5.98 12.32 -0.91
C THR A 101 -5.27 13.19 0.14
N TRP A 102 -6.03 13.87 1.00
CA TRP A 102 -5.47 14.69 2.07
C TRP A 102 -5.62 14.02 3.43
N ARG A 103 -4.87 12.92 3.65
CA ARG A 103 -4.74 12.32 4.97
C ARG A 103 -3.91 13.23 5.87
N GLY A 104 -4.29 13.33 7.14
CA GLY A 104 -3.62 14.21 8.09
C GLY A 104 -3.83 15.72 7.86
N ARG A 105 -4.89 16.12 7.14
CA ARG A 105 -5.21 17.53 6.91
C ARG A 105 -5.22 18.31 8.23
N PRO A 106 -4.52 19.47 8.32
CA PRO A 106 -4.53 20.31 9.53
C PRO A 106 -5.94 20.62 10.03
N GLY A 107 -6.14 20.54 11.35
CA GLY A 107 -7.43 20.78 11.99
C GLY A 107 -8.44 19.61 11.89
N ARG A 108 -8.02 18.46 11.39
CA ARG A 108 -8.83 17.24 11.36
C ARG A 108 -8.06 16.08 11.98
N PRO A 109 -8.67 15.30 12.89
CA PRO A 109 -8.00 14.15 13.48
C PRO A 109 -7.76 13.06 12.42
N ASP A 110 -6.55 12.50 12.43
CA ASP A 110 -6.17 11.35 11.61
C ASP A 110 -5.11 10.53 12.38
N GLU A 111 -4.55 9.51 11.75
CA GLU A 111 -3.54 8.65 12.35
C GLU A 111 -2.16 9.33 12.42
N PRO A 112 -1.33 9.00 13.43
CA PRO A 112 -0.04 9.68 13.66
C PRO A 112 0.88 9.71 12.43
N GLN A 113 0.90 8.63 11.64
CA GLN A 113 1.74 8.53 10.44
C GLN A 113 1.32 9.50 9.32
N HIS A 114 0.13 10.08 9.39
CA HIS A 114 -0.37 11.02 8.39
C HIS A 114 -0.15 12.49 8.78
N GLU A 115 0.18 12.78 10.04
CA GLU A 115 0.26 14.14 10.57
C GLU A 115 1.24 15.03 9.80
N LEU A 116 2.48 14.59 9.63
CA LEU A 116 3.49 15.36 8.90
C LEU A 116 3.12 15.51 7.43
N MET A 117 2.77 14.40 6.77
CA MET A 117 2.40 14.43 5.34
C MET A 117 1.19 15.34 5.10
N GLY A 118 0.18 15.32 5.98
CA GLY A 118 -0.98 16.20 5.87
C GLY A 118 -0.62 17.66 5.88
N ARG A 119 0.35 18.06 6.72
CA ARG A 119 0.82 19.46 6.79
C ARG A 119 1.60 19.89 5.56
N ILE A 120 2.42 19.00 4.99
CA ILE A 120 3.34 19.37 3.90
C ILE A 120 2.83 18.98 2.51
N THR A 121 1.65 18.40 2.36
CA THR A 121 1.14 17.89 1.07
C THR A 121 1.16 18.95 -0.03
N GLN A 122 0.63 20.16 0.23
CA GLN A 122 0.56 21.23 -0.76
C GLN A 122 1.95 21.80 -1.07
N ASP A 123 2.76 22.02 -0.06
CA ASP A 123 4.12 22.54 -0.22
C ASP A 123 5.00 21.55 -0.99
N MET A 124 4.84 20.25 -0.73
CA MET A 124 5.57 19.20 -1.43
C MET A 124 5.20 19.17 -2.93
N LEU A 125 3.91 19.23 -3.27
CA LEU A 125 3.45 19.32 -4.65
C LEU A 125 4.01 20.58 -5.33
N THR A 126 3.91 21.73 -4.69
CA THR A 126 4.44 23.00 -5.18
C THR A 126 5.96 22.93 -5.39
N SER A 127 6.70 22.35 -4.47
CA SER A 127 8.17 22.18 -4.56
C SER A 127 8.59 21.27 -5.72
N MET A 128 7.72 20.33 -6.12
CA MET A 128 7.93 19.48 -7.30
C MET A 128 7.50 20.16 -8.62
N GLY A 129 7.05 21.43 -8.59
CA GLY A 129 6.54 22.12 -9.75
C GLY A 129 5.14 21.68 -10.20
N VAL A 130 4.40 21.03 -9.30
CA VAL A 130 3.02 20.58 -9.54
C VAL A 130 2.06 21.64 -9.01
N ARG A 131 1.36 22.32 -9.89
CA ARG A 131 0.26 23.22 -9.50
C ARG A 131 -0.85 22.39 -8.84
N ASN A 132 -1.36 22.87 -7.71
CA ASN A 132 -2.35 22.10 -6.96
C ASN A 132 -3.45 22.98 -6.39
N GLU A 133 -4.65 22.42 -6.29
CA GLU A 133 -5.85 23.03 -5.71
C GLU A 133 -6.62 21.96 -4.93
N VAL A 134 -7.43 22.40 -3.96
CA VAL A 134 -8.34 21.49 -3.26
C VAL A 134 -9.51 21.15 -4.20
N LEU A 135 -9.88 19.86 -4.26
CA LEU A 135 -11.00 19.40 -5.09
C LEU A 135 -12.30 20.12 -4.65
N PRO A 136 -13.01 20.82 -5.56
CA PRO A 136 -14.31 21.40 -5.27
C PRO A 136 -15.35 20.32 -4.94
N ASP A 137 -16.33 20.66 -4.11
CA ASP A 137 -17.48 19.82 -3.78
C ASP A 137 -18.72 20.12 -4.65
N ASP A 138 -18.68 21.22 -5.42
CA ASP A 138 -19.69 21.61 -6.39
C ASP A 138 -19.31 21.13 -7.80
N PRO A 139 -20.18 20.37 -8.50
CA PRO A 139 -19.87 19.86 -9.83
C PRO A 139 -19.61 20.95 -10.89
N ALA A 140 -20.32 22.09 -10.85
CA ALA A 140 -20.13 23.15 -11.81
C ALA A 140 -18.79 23.86 -11.58
N LEU A 141 -18.42 24.11 -10.33
CA LEU A 141 -17.11 24.65 -9.98
C LEU A 141 -16.00 23.65 -10.34
N LEU A 142 -16.21 22.35 -10.15
CA LEU A 142 -15.24 21.34 -10.57
C LEU A 142 -15.01 21.37 -12.08
N ALA A 143 -16.07 21.48 -12.90
CA ALA A 143 -15.93 21.60 -14.35
C ALA A 143 -15.06 22.82 -14.74
N GLU A 144 -15.31 24.00 -14.15
CA GLU A 144 -14.47 25.19 -14.36
C GLU A 144 -13.00 24.95 -13.95
N ARG A 145 -12.75 24.25 -12.85
CA ARG A 145 -11.40 23.95 -12.38
C ARG A 145 -10.69 22.89 -13.24
N LEU A 146 -11.43 21.96 -13.83
CA LEU A 146 -10.88 21.03 -14.82
C LEU A 146 -10.43 21.76 -16.08
N ASP A 147 -11.17 22.77 -16.57
CA ASP A 147 -10.74 23.62 -17.68
C ASP A 147 -9.47 24.41 -17.33
N VAL A 148 -9.37 24.94 -16.11
CA VAL A 148 -8.17 25.63 -15.62
C VAL A 148 -6.97 24.67 -15.55
N ALA A 149 -7.18 23.43 -15.07
CA ALA A 149 -6.15 22.41 -15.01
C ALA A 149 -5.70 22.00 -16.42
N ALA A 150 -6.64 21.77 -17.34
CA ALA A 150 -6.36 21.47 -18.74
C ALA A 150 -5.55 22.59 -19.41
N GLY A 151 -5.99 23.85 -19.26
CA GLY A 151 -5.26 25.02 -19.80
C GLY A 151 -3.85 25.16 -19.27
N HIS A 152 -3.64 24.88 -17.93
CA HIS A 152 -2.30 24.86 -17.36
C HIS A 152 -1.44 23.75 -17.96
N MET A 153 -1.96 22.53 -18.02
CA MET A 153 -1.26 21.37 -18.56
C MET A 153 -0.91 21.56 -20.05
N ASP A 154 -1.84 22.08 -20.85
CA ASP A 154 -1.63 22.31 -22.27
C ASP A 154 -0.60 23.43 -22.54
N THR A 155 -0.61 24.49 -21.72
CA THR A 155 0.29 25.63 -21.90
C THR A 155 1.70 25.36 -21.41
N THR A 156 1.84 24.64 -20.29
CA THR A 156 3.13 24.45 -19.61
C THR A 156 3.76 23.11 -19.87
N GLY A 157 2.95 22.10 -20.21
CA GLY A 157 3.36 20.70 -20.25
C GLY A 157 3.65 20.13 -18.85
N LEU A 158 3.15 20.77 -17.78
CA LEU A 158 3.43 20.36 -16.39
C LEU A 158 2.22 19.69 -15.74
N PRO A 159 2.46 18.78 -14.76
CA PRO A 159 1.40 18.15 -13.99
C PRO A 159 0.53 19.14 -13.20
N PHE A 160 -0.71 18.71 -12.93
CA PHE A 160 -1.66 19.40 -12.04
C PHE A 160 -2.23 18.41 -11.02
N ALA A 161 -2.54 18.85 -9.80
CA ALA A 161 -3.10 18.01 -8.78
C ALA A 161 -4.36 18.60 -8.14
N PHE A 162 -5.41 17.78 -8.00
CA PHE A 162 -6.49 18.04 -7.06
C PHE A 162 -6.24 17.28 -5.77
N ILE A 163 -6.27 18.02 -4.65
CA ILE A 163 -6.13 17.47 -3.31
C ILE A 163 -7.53 17.15 -2.77
N VAL A 164 -7.76 15.89 -2.43
CA VAL A 164 -9.07 15.35 -2.07
C VAL A 164 -9.21 15.20 -0.56
N PRO A 165 -9.99 16.07 0.13
CA PRO A 165 -10.24 15.96 1.55
C PRO A 165 -11.05 14.71 1.91
N LYS A 166 -11.00 14.30 3.19
CA LYS A 166 -11.86 13.24 3.72
C LYS A 166 -13.34 13.61 3.53
N GLY A 167 -14.10 12.68 2.93
CA GLY A 167 -15.53 12.88 2.69
C GLY A 167 -15.87 13.80 1.52
N ALA A 168 -14.89 14.22 0.71
CA ALA A 168 -15.16 15.00 -0.51
C ALA A 168 -15.91 14.18 -1.57
N VAL A 169 -15.73 12.86 -1.56
CA VAL A 169 -16.45 11.94 -2.46
C VAL A 169 -17.39 11.06 -1.64
N ALA A 170 -18.63 10.97 -2.07
CA ALA A 170 -19.66 10.14 -1.44
C ALA A 170 -19.39 8.64 -1.67
N PRO A 171 -19.83 7.75 -0.77
CA PRO A 171 -19.75 6.31 -0.99
C PRO A 171 -20.37 5.91 -2.33
N TYR A 172 -19.74 4.94 -3.00
CA TYR A 172 -20.25 4.34 -4.23
C TYR A 172 -20.76 2.94 -3.91
N GLU A 173 -22.03 2.71 -4.21
CA GLU A 173 -22.65 1.38 -4.08
C GLU A 173 -22.41 0.61 -5.38
N ALA A 174 -21.35 -0.18 -5.44
CA ALA A 174 -21.19 -1.15 -6.50
C ALA A 174 -22.22 -2.26 -6.34
N ALA A 175 -22.82 -2.72 -7.43
CA ALA A 175 -23.57 -3.98 -7.41
C ALA A 175 -22.62 -5.08 -6.89
N ALA A 176 -23.04 -5.79 -5.83
CA ALA A 176 -22.22 -6.82 -5.21
C ALA A 176 -21.76 -7.83 -6.26
N ALA A 177 -20.48 -7.85 -6.56
CA ALA A 177 -19.92 -8.91 -7.39
C ALA A 177 -20.13 -10.24 -6.65
N ALA A 178 -20.72 -11.21 -7.32
CA ALA A 178 -20.85 -12.54 -6.75
C ALA A 178 -19.44 -13.08 -6.45
N PRO A 179 -19.19 -13.59 -5.23
CA PRO A 179 -17.89 -14.15 -4.91
C PRO A 179 -17.59 -15.28 -5.89
N ALA A 180 -16.42 -15.23 -6.52
CA ALA A 180 -15.94 -16.33 -7.34
C ALA A 180 -15.89 -17.59 -6.47
N PRO A 181 -16.36 -18.76 -6.96
CA PRO A 181 -16.30 -19.99 -6.19
C PRO A 181 -14.84 -20.30 -5.85
N ALA A 182 -14.52 -20.37 -4.56
CA ALA A 182 -13.19 -20.73 -4.10
C ALA A 182 -12.89 -22.18 -4.53
N ALA A 183 -11.93 -22.36 -5.41
CA ALA A 183 -11.44 -23.68 -5.79
C ALA A 183 -10.46 -24.16 -4.70
N GLY A 184 -10.84 -25.17 -3.93
CA GLY A 184 -9.99 -25.81 -2.93
C GLY A 184 -10.52 -25.75 -1.49
N PRO A 185 -9.80 -26.32 -0.53
CA PRO A 185 -10.16 -26.24 0.88
C PRO A 185 -10.13 -24.78 1.37
N PRO A 186 -10.94 -24.43 2.41
CA PRO A 186 -10.98 -23.07 2.93
C PRO A 186 -9.60 -22.66 3.44
N LEU A 187 -9.19 -21.43 3.07
CA LEU A 187 -7.93 -20.86 3.52
C LEU A 187 -8.07 -20.34 4.97
N MET A 188 -6.96 -20.35 5.72
CA MET A 188 -6.87 -19.74 7.04
C MET A 188 -7.18 -18.24 6.97
N LYS A 189 -7.78 -17.68 8.01
CA LYS A 189 -7.83 -16.23 8.19
C LYS A 189 -6.46 -15.69 8.62
N ARG A 190 -6.21 -14.41 8.39
CA ARG A 190 -4.92 -13.77 8.77
C ARG A 190 -4.60 -13.95 10.24
N ALA A 191 -5.53 -13.66 11.15
CA ALA A 191 -5.35 -13.83 12.58
C ALA A 191 -4.98 -15.27 12.96
N GLU A 192 -5.62 -16.27 12.34
CA GLU A 192 -5.32 -17.68 12.53
C GLU A 192 -3.88 -18.02 12.07
N ALA A 193 -3.49 -17.58 10.88
CA ALA A 193 -2.15 -17.76 10.36
C ALA A 193 -1.08 -17.10 11.26
N ILE A 194 -1.33 -15.89 11.74
CA ILE A 194 -0.45 -15.20 12.71
C ILE A 194 -0.31 -16.04 13.99
N GLY A 195 -1.40 -16.60 14.52
CA GLY A 195 -1.37 -17.46 15.70
C GLY A 195 -0.50 -18.69 15.50
N HIS A 196 -0.59 -19.37 14.36
CA HIS A 196 0.27 -20.52 14.04
C HIS A 196 1.74 -20.12 13.88
N ILE A 197 2.01 -18.96 13.27
CA ILE A 197 3.37 -18.42 13.13
C ILE A 197 3.97 -18.16 14.51
N VAL A 198 3.29 -17.37 15.35
CA VAL A 198 3.80 -16.99 16.68
C VAL A 198 4.00 -18.19 17.57
N SER A 199 3.07 -19.18 17.51
CA SER A 199 3.18 -20.40 18.30
C SER A 199 4.31 -21.34 17.86
N ALA A 200 4.73 -21.28 16.60
CA ALA A 200 5.82 -22.07 16.06
C ALA A 200 7.20 -21.41 16.20
N MET A 201 7.22 -20.09 16.44
CA MET A 201 8.46 -19.32 16.60
C MET A 201 9.06 -19.48 18.00
N ASP A 202 10.38 -19.36 18.04
CA ASP A 202 11.10 -19.14 19.31
C ASP A 202 10.58 -17.85 19.98
N PRO A 203 10.25 -17.87 21.28
CA PRO A 203 9.75 -16.71 22.00
C PRO A 203 10.65 -15.47 21.92
N ASP A 204 11.96 -15.67 21.73
CA ASP A 204 12.93 -14.58 21.63
C ASP A 204 13.10 -14.02 20.22
N THR A 205 12.41 -14.59 19.21
CA THR A 205 12.45 -14.06 17.83
C THR A 205 11.91 -12.63 17.77
N LEU A 206 12.71 -11.73 17.21
CA LEU A 206 12.28 -10.35 16.93
C LEU A 206 11.33 -10.35 15.73
N LEU A 207 10.15 -9.74 15.86
CA LEU A 207 9.10 -9.80 14.85
C LEU A 207 8.70 -8.40 14.39
N VAL A 208 8.88 -8.13 13.10
CA VAL A 208 8.49 -6.88 12.45
C VAL A 208 7.19 -7.12 11.68
N ALA A 209 6.14 -6.37 11.96
CA ALA A 209 4.87 -6.48 11.25
C ALA A 209 4.63 -5.29 10.33
N THR A 210 4.21 -5.56 9.09
CA THR A 210 3.83 -4.53 8.12
C THR A 210 2.62 -3.72 8.59
N THR A 211 2.49 -2.51 8.09
CA THR A 211 1.37 -1.60 8.39
C THR A 211 0.01 -2.23 8.05
N GLY A 212 -1.03 -1.73 8.67
CA GLY A 212 -2.41 -2.10 8.39
C GLY A 212 -2.95 -3.18 9.32
N LYS A 213 -3.78 -4.08 8.79
CA LYS A 213 -4.51 -5.07 9.59
C LYS A 213 -3.59 -6.14 10.21
N THR A 214 -2.49 -6.50 9.54
CA THR A 214 -1.50 -7.45 10.05
C THR A 214 -0.91 -6.99 11.39
N ALA A 215 -0.43 -5.75 11.47
CA ALA A 215 0.09 -5.19 12.72
C ALA A 215 -0.97 -5.14 13.82
N ARG A 216 -2.21 -4.79 13.47
CA ARG A 216 -3.31 -4.67 14.44
C ARG A 216 -3.75 -6.01 15.01
N GLU A 217 -3.85 -7.05 14.17
CA GLU A 217 -4.20 -8.41 14.61
C GLU A 217 -3.07 -9.01 15.45
N LEU A 218 -1.80 -8.79 15.08
CA LEU A 218 -0.66 -9.22 15.87
C LEU A 218 -0.64 -8.55 17.25
N GLU A 219 -0.87 -7.22 17.33
CA GLU A 219 -0.89 -6.52 18.61
C GLU A 219 -2.06 -6.97 19.49
N ARG A 220 -3.25 -7.08 18.92
CA ARG A 220 -4.45 -7.46 19.69
C ARG A 220 -4.31 -8.80 20.38
N ASP A 221 -3.78 -9.82 19.67
CA ASP A 221 -3.87 -11.21 20.09
C ASP A 221 -2.53 -11.77 20.59
N TRP A 222 -1.39 -11.20 20.20
CA TRP A 222 -0.04 -11.70 20.47
C TRP A 222 0.99 -10.60 20.76
N ASP A 223 0.58 -9.53 21.46
CA ASP A 223 1.51 -8.45 21.79
C ASP A 223 2.62 -8.92 22.73
N ARG A 224 3.85 -8.54 22.42
CA ARG A 224 5.05 -8.80 23.22
C ARG A 224 6.14 -7.77 22.94
N PRO A 225 7.13 -7.59 23.83
CA PRO A 225 8.20 -6.60 23.64
C PRO A 225 9.03 -6.80 22.36
N GLN A 226 9.16 -8.04 21.88
CA GLN A 226 9.88 -8.41 20.67
C GLN A 226 9.14 -8.05 19.38
N ASN A 227 7.94 -7.51 19.46
CA ASN A 227 7.17 -7.09 18.26
C ASN A 227 7.36 -5.61 17.96
N LEU A 228 7.68 -5.31 16.69
CA LEU A 228 7.65 -3.96 16.13
C LEU A 228 6.47 -3.83 15.16
N TYR A 229 5.63 -2.86 15.38
CA TYR A 229 4.50 -2.54 14.50
C TYR A 229 4.85 -1.36 13.60
N VAL A 230 5.05 -1.63 12.30
CA VAL A 230 5.29 -0.57 11.31
C VAL A 230 3.96 0.12 11.02
N VAL A 231 3.86 1.42 11.33
CA VAL A 231 2.59 2.15 11.25
C VAL A 231 2.35 2.88 9.94
N GLY A 232 3.36 3.00 9.10
CA GLY A 232 3.32 3.64 7.78
C GLY A 232 4.33 2.99 6.84
N SER A 233 4.75 3.71 5.78
CA SER A 233 5.78 3.25 4.84
C SER A 233 5.52 1.83 4.33
N MET A 234 4.35 1.61 3.73
CA MET A 234 3.98 0.33 3.14
C MET A 234 5.10 -0.21 2.23
N GLY A 235 5.40 -1.50 2.36
CA GLY A 235 6.49 -2.17 1.65
C GLY A 235 7.87 -2.12 2.33
N CYS A 236 8.05 -1.30 3.37
CA CYS A 236 9.36 -1.16 4.02
C CYS A 236 9.62 -2.17 5.16
N ALA A 237 8.62 -2.95 5.58
CA ALA A 237 8.75 -3.83 6.75
C ALA A 237 9.85 -4.89 6.57
N SER A 238 9.94 -5.51 5.40
CA SER A 238 10.97 -6.49 5.06
C SER A 238 12.39 -5.90 5.11
N SER A 239 12.58 -4.69 4.58
CA SER A 239 13.87 -3.98 4.67
C SER A 239 14.22 -3.54 6.10
N VAL A 240 13.22 -3.13 6.89
CA VAL A 240 13.42 -2.84 8.33
C VAL A 240 13.87 -4.11 9.06
N ALA A 241 13.22 -5.24 8.81
CA ALA A 241 13.58 -6.52 9.40
C ALA A 241 15.00 -6.96 9.01
N LEU A 242 15.38 -6.80 7.73
CA LEU A 242 16.74 -7.06 7.30
C LEU A 242 17.75 -6.16 8.03
N GLY A 243 17.44 -4.86 8.15
CA GLY A 243 18.28 -3.92 8.90
C GLY A 243 18.48 -4.32 10.36
N VAL A 244 17.43 -4.84 11.02
CA VAL A 244 17.53 -5.40 12.37
C VAL A 244 18.41 -6.64 12.36
N ALA A 245 18.14 -7.62 11.49
CA ALA A 245 18.85 -8.89 11.43
C ALA A 245 20.37 -8.73 11.17
N LEU A 246 20.75 -7.80 10.28
CA LEU A 246 22.16 -7.51 10.00
C LEU A 246 22.90 -6.92 11.19
N ASN A 247 22.20 -6.29 12.13
CA ASN A 247 22.80 -5.64 13.31
C ASN A 247 22.54 -6.40 14.63
N THR A 248 21.91 -7.57 14.55
CA THR A 248 21.64 -8.46 15.68
C THR A 248 21.96 -9.90 15.29
N PRO A 249 23.23 -10.25 14.98
CA PRO A 249 23.59 -11.54 14.39
C PRO A 249 23.28 -12.76 15.29
N ASP A 250 23.14 -12.54 16.58
CA ASP A 250 22.80 -13.59 17.56
C ASP A 250 21.29 -13.72 17.78
N ARG A 251 20.48 -12.98 17.06
CA ARG A 251 19.01 -12.98 17.21
C ARG A 251 18.33 -13.41 15.92
N ARG A 252 17.31 -14.24 16.04
CA ARG A 252 16.40 -14.53 14.93
C ARG A 252 15.48 -13.36 14.69
N VAL A 253 15.27 -13.03 13.42
CA VAL A 253 14.32 -11.98 13.00
C VAL A 253 13.30 -12.57 12.06
N ALA A 254 12.06 -12.17 12.23
CA ALA A 254 11.00 -12.49 11.29
C ALA A 254 10.25 -11.22 10.86
N VAL A 255 9.68 -11.24 9.68
CA VAL A 255 8.78 -10.18 9.21
C VAL A 255 7.45 -10.77 8.77
N LEU A 256 6.35 -10.20 9.27
CA LEU A 256 5.01 -10.41 8.75
C LEU A 256 4.74 -9.32 7.70
N ASP A 257 4.76 -9.71 6.44
CA ASP A 257 4.49 -8.80 5.32
C ASP A 257 3.16 -9.13 4.64
N GLY A 258 2.67 -8.24 3.80
CA GLY A 258 1.48 -8.46 2.99
C GLY A 258 1.84 -8.45 1.50
N ASP A 259 1.03 -9.11 0.68
CA ASP A 259 1.23 -9.21 -0.76
C ASP A 259 1.34 -7.84 -1.46
N GLY A 260 0.41 -6.93 -1.21
CA GLY A 260 0.48 -5.57 -1.76
C GLY A 260 1.67 -4.76 -1.26
N ALA A 261 2.11 -4.99 -0.02
CA ALA A 261 3.30 -4.34 0.53
C ALA A 261 4.58 -4.89 -0.09
N ALA A 262 4.69 -6.22 -0.24
CA ALA A 262 5.82 -6.86 -0.91
C ALA A 262 5.92 -6.45 -2.39
N LEU A 263 4.80 -6.32 -3.10
CA LEU A 263 4.78 -5.82 -4.49
C LEU A 263 5.24 -4.37 -4.59
N MET A 264 4.86 -3.52 -3.62
CA MET A 264 5.26 -2.10 -3.63
C MET A 264 6.78 -1.91 -3.52
N ARG A 265 7.50 -2.86 -2.92
CA ARG A 265 8.95 -2.85 -2.70
C ARG A 265 9.57 -4.22 -3.02
N LEU A 266 9.25 -4.73 -4.19
CA LEU A 266 9.69 -6.07 -4.61
C LEU A 266 11.23 -6.18 -4.68
N GLU A 267 11.91 -5.06 -4.92
CA GLU A 267 13.37 -4.97 -4.91
C GLU A 267 14.01 -5.35 -3.56
N ALA A 268 13.26 -5.28 -2.46
CA ALA A 268 13.74 -5.73 -1.15
C ALA A 268 14.13 -7.21 -1.16
N MET A 269 13.46 -8.04 -1.96
CA MET A 269 13.80 -9.47 -2.08
C MET A 269 15.21 -9.66 -2.64
N ALA A 270 15.64 -8.85 -3.61
CA ALA A 270 17.00 -8.93 -4.14
C ALA A 270 18.06 -8.57 -3.07
N THR A 271 17.76 -7.55 -2.25
CA THR A 271 18.65 -7.14 -1.15
C THR A 271 18.73 -8.21 -0.07
N ILE A 272 17.59 -8.80 0.33
CA ILE A 272 17.54 -9.89 1.32
C ILE A 272 18.29 -11.12 0.78
N GLY A 273 18.06 -11.51 -0.46
CA GLY A 273 18.73 -12.66 -1.09
C GLY A 273 20.26 -12.50 -1.16
N ARG A 274 20.73 -11.27 -1.41
CA ARG A 274 22.17 -10.97 -1.34
C ARG A 274 22.77 -11.19 0.07
N HIS A 275 21.95 -11.08 1.09
CA HIS A 275 22.31 -11.30 2.50
C HIS A 275 21.70 -12.57 3.06
N SER A 276 21.56 -13.61 2.23
CA SER A 276 20.86 -14.86 2.54
C SER A 276 21.45 -15.66 3.72
N GLY A 277 22.68 -15.35 4.16
CA GLY A 277 23.26 -15.90 5.38
C GLY A 277 22.71 -15.29 6.68
N THR A 278 21.98 -14.17 6.60
CA THR A 278 21.35 -13.50 7.76
C THR A 278 20.09 -14.25 8.18
N ASP A 279 19.93 -14.53 9.47
CA ASP A 279 18.76 -15.26 9.99
C ASP A 279 17.50 -14.39 9.94
N LEU A 280 16.78 -14.48 8.82
CA LEU A 280 15.56 -13.71 8.51
C LEU A 280 14.48 -14.61 7.91
N CYS A 281 13.36 -14.76 8.62
CA CYS A 281 12.16 -15.41 8.10
C CYS A 281 11.16 -14.39 7.55
N HIS A 282 11.01 -14.33 6.22
CA HIS A 282 10.07 -13.46 5.53
C HIS A 282 8.74 -14.20 5.32
N LEU A 283 7.73 -13.88 6.14
CA LEU A 283 6.39 -14.47 6.12
C LEU A 283 5.45 -13.54 5.36
N LEU A 284 5.09 -13.94 4.15
CA LEU A 284 4.25 -13.17 3.25
C LEU A 284 2.80 -13.65 3.34
N LEU A 285 1.95 -12.88 4.05
CA LEU A 285 0.52 -13.15 4.19
C LEU A 285 -0.21 -12.63 2.95
N ASP A 286 -0.60 -13.53 2.07
CA ASP A 286 -1.18 -13.21 0.76
C ASP A 286 -2.67 -13.53 0.73
N ASN A 287 -3.49 -12.46 0.68
CA ASN A 287 -4.94 -12.52 0.55
C ASN A 287 -5.45 -11.94 -0.78
N GLU A 288 -4.54 -11.58 -1.69
CA GLU A 288 -4.83 -10.99 -2.99
C GLU A 288 -5.64 -9.68 -2.93
N SER A 289 -5.59 -8.95 -1.77
CA SER A 289 -6.47 -7.79 -1.55
C SER A 289 -5.85 -6.68 -0.71
N TYR A 290 -6.11 -5.43 -1.11
CA TYR A 290 -5.85 -4.22 -0.34
C TYR A 290 -6.95 -3.96 0.71
N GLU A 291 -7.12 -4.85 1.67
CA GLU A 291 -8.21 -4.79 2.66
C GLU A 291 -8.25 -3.51 3.50
N SER A 292 -7.12 -2.88 3.73
CA SER A 292 -7.05 -1.64 4.53
C SER A 292 -7.60 -0.42 3.80
N THR A 293 -7.77 -0.50 2.48
CA THR A 293 -8.15 0.64 1.64
C THR A 293 -9.45 0.43 0.86
N GLY A 294 -10.07 -0.75 0.98
CA GLY A 294 -11.38 -1.00 0.37
C GLY A 294 -11.57 -2.38 -0.26
N GLY A 295 -10.54 -3.25 -0.18
CA GLY A 295 -10.64 -4.63 -0.67
C GLY A 295 -10.38 -4.78 -2.17
N GLN A 296 -9.80 -3.77 -2.81
CA GLN A 296 -9.39 -3.86 -4.22
C GLN A 296 -8.37 -4.99 -4.41
N PRO A 297 -8.36 -5.66 -5.58
CA PRO A 297 -7.41 -6.73 -5.84
C PRO A 297 -5.98 -6.19 -5.91
N THR A 298 -5.03 -6.98 -5.41
CA THR A 298 -3.61 -6.76 -5.68
C THR A 298 -3.20 -7.50 -6.96
N ALA A 299 -2.00 -7.23 -7.46
CA ALA A 299 -1.46 -8.00 -8.58
C ALA A 299 -0.89 -9.37 -8.16
N SER A 300 -1.05 -9.79 -6.90
CA SER A 300 -0.38 -10.98 -6.35
C SER A 300 -0.87 -12.31 -6.94
N ALA A 301 -2.11 -12.36 -7.44
CA ALA A 301 -2.69 -13.57 -8.05
C ALA A 301 -1.84 -14.13 -9.19
N GLY A 302 -1.16 -13.26 -9.96
CA GLY A 302 -0.28 -13.65 -11.08
C GLY A 302 1.21 -13.75 -10.71
N VAL A 303 1.59 -13.58 -9.43
CA VAL A 303 2.99 -13.47 -9.01
C VAL A 303 3.45 -14.75 -8.30
N ASP A 304 4.53 -15.34 -8.78
CA ASP A 304 5.24 -16.41 -8.08
C ASP A 304 6.31 -15.83 -7.14
N PHE A 305 5.88 -15.38 -5.95
CA PHE A 305 6.79 -14.84 -4.94
C PHE A 305 7.87 -15.83 -4.49
N ALA A 306 7.53 -17.12 -4.43
CA ALA A 306 8.48 -18.16 -4.05
C ALA A 306 9.58 -18.30 -5.11
N GLY A 307 9.21 -18.31 -6.39
CA GLY A 307 10.15 -18.33 -7.51
C GLY A 307 11.02 -17.07 -7.57
N ILE A 308 10.43 -15.88 -7.34
CA ILE A 308 11.17 -14.60 -7.28
C ILE A 308 12.21 -14.64 -6.15
N ALA A 309 11.81 -15.01 -4.94
CA ALA A 309 12.72 -15.06 -3.80
C ALA A 309 13.84 -16.10 -4.01
N ALA A 310 13.54 -17.26 -4.58
CA ALA A 310 14.53 -18.27 -4.95
C ALA A 310 15.54 -17.71 -5.96
N ALA A 311 15.06 -17.04 -7.01
CA ALA A 311 15.91 -16.39 -8.01
C ALA A 311 16.76 -15.25 -7.42
N CYS A 312 16.27 -14.59 -6.39
CA CYS A 312 17.02 -13.58 -5.64
C CYS A 312 18.07 -14.17 -4.68
N GLY A 313 18.04 -15.48 -4.42
CA GLY A 313 19.05 -16.15 -3.60
C GLY A 313 18.63 -16.41 -2.15
N TYR A 314 17.35 -16.39 -1.83
CA TYR A 314 16.86 -16.90 -0.54
C TYR A 314 17.27 -18.36 -0.36
N ARG A 315 17.57 -18.75 0.87
CA ARG A 315 18.04 -20.10 1.20
C ARG A 315 16.97 -21.16 0.98
N SER A 316 15.71 -20.86 1.32
CA SER A 316 14.56 -21.66 0.92
C SER A 316 13.31 -20.80 0.74
N THR A 317 12.36 -21.36 -0.02
CA THR A 317 11.08 -20.71 -0.30
C THR A 317 9.95 -21.74 -0.20
N HIS A 318 8.84 -21.33 0.39
CA HIS A 318 7.65 -22.17 0.57
C HIS A 318 6.39 -21.39 0.17
N ASP A 319 5.43 -22.08 -0.46
CA ASP A 319 4.07 -21.58 -0.72
C ASP A 319 3.10 -22.52 0.00
N VAL A 320 2.46 -22.04 1.07
CA VAL A 320 1.66 -22.86 1.98
C VAL A 320 0.23 -22.34 2.11
N ARG A 321 -0.72 -23.24 2.38
CA ARG A 321 -2.15 -22.96 2.42
C ARG A 321 -2.85 -23.41 3.70
N ASP A 322 -2.18 -24.24 4.50
CA ASP A 322 -2.74 -24.85 5.70
C ASP A 322 -1.80 -24.71 6.91
N ALA A 323 -2.35 -24.92 8.10
CA ALA A 323 -1.67 -24.71 9.36
C ALA A 323 -0.46 -25.64 9.58
N ASP A 324 -0.53 -26.90 9.11
CA ASP A 324 0.55 -27.87 9.32
C ASP A 324 1.74 -27.54 8.44
N ALA A 325 1.51 -27.26 7.16
CA ALA A 325 2.55 -26.82 6.24
C ALA A 325 3.19 -25.50 6.69
N LEU A 326 2.38 -24.56 7.20
CA LEU A 326 2.87 -23.29 7.73
C LEU A 326 3.80 -23.51 8.93
N ARG A 327 3.35 -24.27 9.96
CA ARG A 327 4.17 -24.58 11.14
C ARG A 327 5.47 -25.29 10.76
N ALA A 328 5.39 -26.28 9.86
CA ALA A 328 6.57 -26.99 9.41
C ALA A 328 7.58 -26.07 8.69
N ALA A 329 7.10 -25.13 7.83
CA ALA A 329 7.96 -24.17 7.16
C ALA A 329 8.65 -23.21 8.14
N VAL A 330 7.91 -22.68 9.13
CA VAL A 330 8.46 -21.80 10.18
C VAL A 330 9.52 -22.53 11.01
N LEU A 331 9.24 -23.74 11.48
CA LEU A 331 10.20 -24.55 12.26
C LEU A 331 11.46 -24.85 11.45
N ARG A 332 11.33 -25.19 10.15
CA ARG A 332 12.47 -25.43 9.26
C ARG A 332 13.32 -24.18 9.08
N ALA A 333 12.71 -23.02 8.84
CA ALA A 333 13.42 -21.75 8.72
C ALA A 333 14.26 -21.47 9.98
N GLN A 334 13.74 -21.76 11.18
CA GLN A 334 14.48 -21.59 12.44
C GLN A 334 15.63 -22.61 12.61
N GLN A 335 15.47 -23.83 12.11
CA GLN A 335 16.51 -24.86 12.20
C GLN A 335 17.66 -24.61 11.24
N ASP A 336 17.35 -24.20 10.02
CA ASP A 336 18.33 -24.05 8.95
C ASP A 336 19.08 -22.72 9.02
N GLY A 337 18.49 -21.66 9.65
CA GLY A 337 19.00 -20.30 9.66
C GLY A 337 19.17 -19.72 8.25
N GLY A 338 19.46 -18.43 8.14
CA GLY A 338 19.56 -17.73 6.87
C GLY A 338 18.23 -17.10 6.42
N ALA A 339 18.16 -16.57 5.20
CA ALA A 339 16.98 -15.93 4.67
C ALA A 339 16.00 -16.94 4.05
N HIS A 340 14.78 -16.99 4.57
CA HIS A 340 13.70 -17.86 4.10
C HIS A 340 12.47 -17.07 3.73
N LEU A 341 11.78 -17.43 2.63
CA LEU A 341 10.45 -16.93 2.33
C LEU A 341 9.39 -18.00 2.59
N VAL A 342 8.34 -17.64 3.31
CA VAL A 342 7.14 -18.46 3.44
C VAL A 342 5.95 -17.62 2.98
N ARG A 343 5.47 -17.87 1.75
CA ARG A 343 4.20 -17.34 1.26
C ARG A 343 3.08 -18.13 1.90
N VAL A 344 2.22 -17.45 2.64
CA VAL A 344 1.05 -18.04 3.29
C VAL A 344 -0.20 -17.52 2.58
N ARG A 345 -0.88 -18.38 1.85
CA ARG A 345 -2.14 -18.02 1.21
C ARG A 345 -3.25 -18.03 2.26
N ILE A 346 -3.88 -16.88 2.42
CA ILE A 346 -4.92 -16.67 3.44
C ILE A 346 -6.22 -16.17 2.80
N ALA A 347 -7.34 -16.40 3.49
CA ALA A 347 -8.61 -15.85 3.08
C ALA A 347 -8.65 -14.34 3.31
N PRO A 348 -9.28 -13.56 2.43
CA PRO A 348 -9.58 -12.17 2.71
C PRO A 348 -10.56 -12.04 3.88
N GLY A 349 -10.53 -10.89 4.55
CA GLY A 349 -11.40 -10.57 5.68
C GLY A 349 -10.65 -10.40 6.99
N SER A 350 -11.18 -9.54 7.82
CA SER A 350 -10.68 -9.24 9.17
C SER A 350 -11.85 -8.99 10.10
N ASP A 351 -11.60 -9.03 11.40
CA ASP A 351 -12.59 -8.65 12.40
C ASP A 351 -13.07 -7.21 12.12
N PRO A 352 -14.37 -6.96 11.96
CA PRO A 352 -14.93 -5.63 11.74
C PRO A 352 -14.65 -4.68 12.93
N ASN A 353 -14.47 -5.24 14.14
CA ASN A 353 -14.18 -4.49 15.36
C ASN A 353 -12.67 -4.37 15.64
N LEU A 354 -11.81 -4.70 14.68
CA LEU A 354 -10.37 -4.61 14.84
C LEU A 354 -9.95 -3.17 15.15
N GLY A 355 -9.51 -2.93 16.38
CA GLY A 355 -9.05 -1.66 16.89
C GLY A 355 -7.76 -1.18 16.21
N ARG A 356 -7.24 -0.07 16.71
CA ARG A 356 -5.91 0.45 16.32
C ARG A 356 -4.91 0.11 17.42
N PRO A 357 -3.59 0.05 17.10
CA PRO A 357 -2.57 -0.18 18.11
C PRO A 357 -2.73 0.78 19.29
N ALA A 358 -2.72 0.21 20.50
CA ALA A 358 -2.88 0.97 21.72
C ALA A 358 -1.59 1.74 22.09
N LEU A 359 -0.44 1.18 21.73
CA LEU A 359 0.86 1.77 22.01
C LEU A 359 1.22 2.82 20.96
N ALA A 360 1.55 4.05 21.42
CA ALA A 360 2.02 5.10 20.53
C ALA A 360 3.29 4.66 19.77
N PRO A 361 3.45 5.03 18.48
CA PRO A 361 4.58 4.56 17.67
C PRO A 361 5.97 4.78 18.28
N PRO A 362 6.31 5.94 18.90
CA PRO A 362 7.59 6.12 19.57
C PRO A 362 7.79 5.17 20.76
N ALA A 363 6.74 4.88 21.54
CA ALA A 363 6.81 3.97 22.66
C ALA A 363 6.96 2.51 22.19
N SER A 364 6.30 2.12 21.11
CA SER A 364 6.49 0.81 20.46
C SER A 364 7.95 0.62 20.01
N ALA A 365 8.52 1.63 19.34
CA ALA A 365 9.91 1.59 18.92
C ALA A 365 10.91 1.52 20.10
N ALA A 366 10.66 2.27 21.18
CA ALA A 366 11.48 2.21 22.40
C ALA A 366 11.44 0.82 23.05
N ARG A 367 10.24 0.26 23.23
CA ARG A 367 10.04 -1.10 23.77
C ARG A 367 10.78 -2.18 22.96
N PHE A 368 10.70 -2.08 21.63
CA PHE A 368 11.40 -3.00 20.74
C PHE A 368 12.93 -2.89 20.87
N LYS A 369 13.47 -1.65 20.94
CA LYS A 369 14.91 -1.43 21.17
C LYS A 369 15.38 -2.04 22.51
N GLU A 370 14.59 -1.92 23.57
CA GLU A 370 14.90 -2.53 24.86
C GLU A 370 14.88 -4.07 24.78
N ALA A 371 13.97 -4.65 23.98
CA ALA A 371 13.92 -6.10 23.75
C ALA A 371 15.11 -6.63 22.94
N ILE A 372 15.66 -5.82 22.02
CA ILE A 372 16.89 -6.15 21.29
C ILE A 372 18.09 -6.18 22.25
N ALA A 373 18.17 -5.26 23.19
CA ALA A 373 19.33 -5.08 24.07
C ALA A 373 19.42 -6.17 25.19
N ARG A 374 18.39 -6.97 25.37
CA ARG A 374 18.33 -8.11 26.32
C ARG A 374 18.82 -9.39 25.68
#